data_db3bac8a54072d8383fea77162336abd
#
_entry.id   db3bac8a54072d8383fea77162336abd
#
_cell.length_a   1.000
_cell.length_b   1.000
_cell.length_c   1.000
_cell.angle_alpha   90.00
_cell.angle_beta   90.00
_cell.angle_gamma   90.00
#
_symmetry.space_group_name_H-M   'P 1'
#
loop_
_entity.id
_entity.type
_entity.pdbx_description
1 polymer ?
#
loop_
_entity_poly.entity_id
_entity_poly.type
_entity_poly.pdbx_seq_one_letter_code
_entity_poly.pdbx_strand_id
1 'polypeptide(L)'
;AFGLFSGAVAAPKKVVMIAGKQSHGLLSHEHNAGIQLLAKCLKEGASKLVTPVVQLNGWPSDESIFEGADAVVIYADGGGRHPALQGNNLEKLGKLMKTGAGFLTIHYAVEPTTNKGNKEFLDWQGGCFETHWSVNPHWVANFNKLPKHPITRGVKPFKIKDEWYFHMRFRSDNMGKLIPILSDVAPKETMKRGDGAHSGNPAVRKAVAAGESQHVAWAYRREDGGRGFGFTGGHNHLNWGNDDFRKTVLNAILWVAKAKVPKEGVPSKVTKEDLYANLDGRRGKKPAPKSA
;
A
#
# COMPACT_ATOMS: atom_id res chain seq x y z
N ALA A 1 -1.18 -51.39 4.29
CA ALA A 1 -0.46 -50.43 3.43
C ALA A 1 -0.93 -49.04 3.81
N PHE A 2 -0.11 -48.28 4.54
CA PHE A 2 -0.37 -46.84 4.81
C PHE A 2 0.14 -46.04 3.61
N GLY A 3 -0.77 -45.52 2.82
CA GLY A 3 -0.45 -44.60 1.75
C GLY A 3 0.02 -43.25 2.32
N LEU A 4 1.31 -42.95 2.16
CA LEU A 4 1.86 -41.63 2.40
C LEU A 4 1.29 -40.67 1.35
N PHE A 5 0.27 -39.90 1.73
CA PHE A 5 -0.12 -38.70 0.94
C PHE A 5 0.99 -37.68 1.07
N SER A 6 1.93 -37.68 0.13
CA SER A 6 2.83 -36.56 -0.09
C SER A 6 2.00 -35.39 -0.61
N GLY A 7 1.54 -34.53 0.28
CA GLY A 7 0.89 -33.28 -0.10
C GLY A 7 1.91 -32.42 -0.85
N ALA A 8 1.75 -32.26 -2.15
CA ALA A 8 2.56 -31.35 -2.95
C ALA A 8 2.48 -29.95 -2.33
N VAL A 9 3.61 -29.39 -1.92
CA VAL A 9 3.69 -27.99 -1.44
C VAL A 9 3.34 -27.11 -2.64
N ALA A 10 2.28 -26.33 -2.53
CA ALA A 10 1.89 -25.41 -3.59
C ALA A 10 3.04 -24.43 -3.90
N ALA A 11 3.25 -24.14 -5.18
CA ALA A 11 4.29 -23.19 -5.60
C ALA A 11 4.06 -21.81 -4.95
N PRO A 12 5.14 -21.08 -4.62
CA PRO A 12 5.02 -19.72 -4.09
C PRO A 12 4.28 -18.80 -5.06
N LYS A 13 3.43 -17.94 -4.52
CA LYS A 13 2.64 -16.96 -5.30
C LYS A 13 3.53 -15.88 -5.89
N LYS A 14 3.40 -15.61 -7.18
CA LYS A 14 4.16 -14.55 -7.88
C LYS A 14 3.53 -13.18 -7.58
N VAL A 15 4.33 -12.28 -7.00
CA VAL A 15 3.90 -10.91 -6.67
C VAL A 15 4.76 -9.92 -7.45
N VAL A 16 4.17 -9.21 -8.40
CA VAL A 16 4.85 -8.13 -9.14
C VAL A 16 4.78 -6.85 -8.30
N MET A 17 5.93 -6.28 -7.99
CA MET A 17 6.08 -5.12 -7.11
C MET A 17 6.69 -3.95 -7.89
N ILE A 18 5.89 -2.93 -8.19
CA ILE A 18 6.25 -1.79 -9.03
C ILE A 18 6.54 -0.59 -8.14
N ALA A 19 7.77 -0.06 -8.25
CA ALA A 19 8.17 1.23 -7.69
C ALA A 19 8.00 2.34 -8.73
N GLY A 20 7.42 3.47 -8.33
CA GLY A 20 7.37 4.69 -9.13
C GLY A 20 8.75 5.30 -9.35
N LYS A 21 8.80 6.30 -10.23
CA LYS A 21 9.99 7.14 -10.42
C LYS A 21 10.23 8.03 -9.21
N GLN A 22 11.48 8.44 -9.02
CA GLN A 22 11.83 9.46 -8.02
C GLN A 22 11.02 10.75 -8.22
N SER A 23 10.52 11.32 -7.14
CA SER A 23 9.66 12.51 -7.22
C SER A 23 9.89 13.54 -6.10
N HIS A 24 10.07 13.12 -4.86
CA HIS A 24 10.14 13.98 -3.68
C HIS A 24 11.56 14.11 -3.13
N GLY A 25 11.70 14.80 -2.01
CA GLY A 25 12.96 14.96 -1.33
C GLY A 25 13.42 13.68 -0.63
N LEU A 26 14.67 13.68 -0.14
CA LEU A 26 15.28 12.56 0.56
C LEU A 26 14.38 12.05 1.70
N LEU A 27 14.24 10.73 1.80
CA LEU A 27 13.43 10.01 2.78
C LEU A 27 11.91 10.24 2.65
N SER A 28 11.46 10.88 1.57
CA SER A 28 10.05 11.03 1.23
C SER A 28 9.79 10.38 -0.13
N HIS A 29 8.75 9.56 -0.25
CA HIS A 29 8.42 8.86 -1.50
C HIS A 29 9.60 8.05 -2.09
N GLU A 30 10.38 7.41 -1.23
CA GLU A 30 11.48 6.53 -1.65
C GLU A 30 10.91 5.22 -2.22
N HIS A 31 10.25 5.32 -3.37
CA HIS A 31 9.52 4.20 -3.97
C HIS A 31 10.43 3.02 -4.27
N ASN A 32 11.59 3.30 -4.90
CA ASN A 32 12.56 2.27 -5.27
C ASN A 32 13.16 1.57 -4.04
N ALA A 33 13.57 2.34 -3.03
CA ALA A 33 14.10 1.80 -1.79
C ALA A 33 13.04 1.01 -1.02
N GLY A 34 11.82 1.56 -0.89
CA GLY A 34 10.73 0.92 -0.17
C GLY A 34 10.29 -0.41 -0.78
N ILE A 35 10.14 -0.48 -2.10
CA ILE A 35 9.79 -1.74 -2.79
C ILE A 35 10.90 -2.79 -2.64
N GLN A 36 12.16 -2.40 -2.78
CA GLN A 36 13.29 -3.32 -2.59
C GLN A 36 13.38 -3.83 -1.15
N LEU A 37 13.14 -2.96 -0.17
CA LEU A 37 13.11 -3.32 1.25
C LEU A 37 11.98 -4.32 1.56
N LEU A 38 10.76 -4.05 1.09
CA LEU A 38 9.63 -4.96 1.27
C LEU A 38 9.88 -6.31 0.56
N ALA A 39 10.45 -6.29 -0.65
CA ALA A 39 10.81 -7.51 -1.37
C ALA A 39 11.90 -8.32 -0.64
N LYS A 40 12.91 -7.66 -0.05
CA LYS A 40 13.91 -8.30 0.82
C LYS A 40 13.22 -9.00 1.99
N CYS A 41 12.34 -8.31 2.71
CA CYS A 41 11.61 -8.88 3.84
C CYS A 41 10.76 -10.10 3.43
N LEU A 42 10.11 -10.06 2.27
CA LEU A 42 9.35 -11.20 1.75
C LEU A 42 10.24 -12.38 1.37
N LYS A 43 11.38 -12.14 0.73
CA LYS A 43 12.36 -13.18 0.40
C LYS A 43 12.92 -13.87 1.64
N GLU A 44 13.18 -13.13 2.70
CA GLU A 44 13.71 -13.66 3.96
C GLU A 44 12.63 -14.34 4.81
N GLY A 45 11.45 -13.72 4.96
CA GLY A 45 10.42 -14.16 5.89
C GLY A 45 9.31 -15.02 5.29
N ALA A 46 9.17 -15.07 3.96
CA ALA A 46 8.02 -15.69 3.30
C ALA A 46 8.35 -16.36 1.95
N SER A 47 9.60 -16.73 1.67
CA SER A 47 10.05 -17.27 0.38
C SER A 47 9.32 -18.53 -0.08
N LYS A 48 8.81 -19.33 0.86
CA LYS A 48 7.99 -20.52 0.55
C LYS A 48 6.54 -20.19 0.21
N LEU A 49 6.12 -18.95 0.41
CA LEU A 49 4.73 -18.48 0.25
C LEU A 49 4.57 -17.55 -0.95
N VAL A 50 5.55 -16.67 -1.17
CA VAL A 50 5.53 -15.69 -2.26
C VAL A 50 6.91 -15.52 -2.90
N THR A 51 6.90 -15.21 -4.20
CA THR A 51 8.08 -14.83 -4.98
C THR A 51 7.89 -13.38 -5.45
N PRO A 52 8.54 -12.38 -4.82
CA PRO A 52 8.48 -11.01 -5.26
C PRO A 52 9.31 -10.79 -6.52
N VAL A 53 8.72 -10.18 -7.55
CA VAL A 53 9.34 -9.72 -8.78
C VAL A 53 9.33 -8.21 -8.77
N VAL A 54 10.50 -7.58 -8.66
CA VAL A 54 10.64 -6.13 -8.49
C VAL A 54 10.81 -5.43 -9.83
N GLN A 55 10.03 -4.40 -10.06
CA GLN A 55 10.16 -3.44 -11.14
C GLN A 55 10.40 -2.05 -10.57
N LEU A 56 11.47 -1.41 -10.96
CA LEU A 56 11.87 -0.07 -10.51
C LEU A 56 11.54 1.00 -11.56
N ASN A 57 11.42 2.25 -11.10
CA ASN A 57 11.28 3.44 -11.95
C ASN A 57 10.05 3.44 -12.89
N GLY A 58 8.94 2.91 -12.43
CA GLY A 58 7.65 2.96 -13.13
C GLY A 58 7.26 1.65 -13.80
N TRP A 59 6.41 1.75 -14.81
CA TRP A 59 5.87 0.59 -15.51
C TRP A 59 6.95 -0.18 -16.26
N PRO A 60 6.91 -1.54 -16.25
CA PRO A 60 7.91 -2.35 -16.92
C PRO A 60 7.86 -2.19 -18.45
N SER A 61 9.03 -2.14 -19.08
CA SER A 61 9.15 -2.24 -20.54
C SER A 61 8.89 -3.66 -21.05
N ASP A 62 9.31 -4.67 -20.27
CA ASP A 62 8.97 -6.07 -20.51
C ASP A 62 7.78 -6.46 -19.65
N GLU A 63 6.64 -6.57 -20.29
CA GLU A 63 5.36 -6.89 -19.62
C GLU A 63 5.19 -8.39 -19.33
N SER A 64 6.08 -9.25 -19.80
CA SER A 64 6.08 -10.68 -19.46
C SER A 64 6.18 -10.93 -17.96
N ILE A 65 6.67 -9.94 -17.19
CA ILE A 65 6.68 -10.03 -15.73
C ILE A 65 5.30 -10.25 -15.12
N PHE A 66 4.22 -9.85 -15.80
CA PHE A 66 2.84 -10.05 -15.32
C PHE A 66 2.31 -11.45 -15.61
N GLU A 67 2.94 -12.23 -16.46
CA GLU A 67 2.51 -13.60 -16.75
C GLU A 67 2.52 -14.46 -15.48
N GLY A 68 1.38 -15.07 -15.19
CA GLY A 68 1.21 -15.86 -13.98
C GLY A 68 1.28 -15.08 -12.66
N ALA A 69 1.15 -13.76 -12.68
CA ALA A 69 1.15 -12.95 -11.46
C ALA A 69 -0.13 -13.19 -10.63
N ASP A 70 0.05 -13.56 -9.36
CA ASP A 70 -1.05 -13.71 -8.39
C ASP A 70 -1.46 -12.36 -7.76
N ALA A 71 -0.56 -11.38 -7.75
CA ALA A 71 -0.86 -10.03 -7.28
C ALA A 71 0.07 -8.97 -7.88
N VAL A 72 -0.41 -7.72 -7.92
CA VAL A 72 0.37 -6.53 -8.25
C VAL A 72 0.35 -5.57 -7.06
N VAL A 73 1.54 -5.10 -6.67
CA VAL A 73 1.77 -4.09 -5.65
C VAL A 73 2.35 -2.85 -6.32
N ILE A 74 1.79 -1.67 -6.06
CA ILE A 74 2.29 -0.40 -6.61
C ILE A 74 2.59 0.56 -5.47
N TYR A 75 3.82 1.04 -5.40
CA TYR A 75 4.27 2.12 -4.53
C TYR A 75 4.88 3.20 -5.41
N ALA A 76 4.12 4.23 -5.69
CA ALA A 76 4.44 5.25 -6.69
C ALA A 76 3.72 6.56 -6.39
N ASP A 77 4.05 7.61 -7.13
CA ASP A 77 3.19 8.80 -7.19
C ASP A 77 1.83 8.46 -7.82
N GLY A 78 0.81 9.15 -7.35
CA GLY A 78 -0.55 9.08 -7.84
C GLY A 78 -0.87 10.14 -8.90
N GLY A 79 -2.17 10.34 -9.11
CA GLY A 79 -2.68 11.29 -10.09
C GLY A 79 -2.18 11.00 -11.50
N GLY A 80 -1.93 12.04 -12.28
CA GLY A 80 -1.49 11.91 -13.68
C GLY A 80 -0.13 11.22 -13.88
N ARG A 81 0.66 11.02 -12.81
CA ARG A 81 1.96 10.32 -12.86
C ARG A 81 1.89 8.86 -12.44
N HIS A 82 0.73 8.38 -12.01
CA HIS A 82 0.56 7.01 -11.58
C HIS A 82 0.91 6.03 -12.71
N PRO A 83 1.82 5.04 -12.50
CA PRO A 83 2.29 4.16 -13.57
C PRO A 83 1.18 3.33 -14.21
N ALA A 84 0.16 2.94 -13.46
CA ALA A 84 -0.99 2.22 -13.99
C ALA A 84 -1.87 3.05 -14.94
N LEU A 85 -1.79 4.38 -14.89
CA LEU A 85 -2.63 5.27 -15.70
C LEU A 85 -1.95 5.71 -17.01
N GLN A 86 -0.68 5.34 -17.22
CA GLN A 86 0.04 5.69 -18.44
C GLN A 86 -0.42 4.81 -19.61
N GLY A 87 -0.62 5.43 -20.77
CA GLY A 87 -1.00 4.70 -21.98
C GLY A 87 -2.22 3.78 -21.75
N ASN A 88 -2.07 2.50 -22.08
CA ASN A 88 -3.06 1.43 -21.92
C ASN A 88 -2.81 0.50 -20.71
N ASN A 89 -1.96 0.92 -19.76
CA ASN A 89 -1.57 0.08 -18.62
C ASN A 89 -2.76 -0.31 -17.73
N LEU A 90 -3.74 0.59 -17.60
CA LEU A 90 -4.96 0.33 -16.83
C LEU A 90 -5.78 -0.83 -17.43
N GLU A 91 -5.89 -0.89 -18.77
CA GLU A 91 -6.55 -1.99 -19.47
C GLU A 91 -5.81 -3.32 -19.26
N LYS A 92 -4.47 -3.29 -19.30
CA LYS A 92 -3.63 -4.48 -19.07
C LYS A 92 -3.80 -5.01 -17.65
N LEU A 93 -3.77 -4.11 -16.64
CA LEU A 93 -4.09 -4.48 -15.27
C LEU A 93 -5.52 -5.03 -15.15
N GLY A 94 -6.49 -4.43 -15.84
CA GLY A 94 -7.87 -4.92 -15.87
C GLY A 94 -8.00 -6.36 -16.38
N LYS A 95 -7.22 -6.72 -17.41
CA LYS A 95 -7.15 -8.12 -17.89
C LYS A 95 -6.60 -9.05 -16.80
N LEU A 96 -5.55 -8.64 -16.11
CA LEU A 96 -4.98 -9.40 -15.00
C LEU A 96 -5.93 -9.49 -13.81
N MET A 97 -6.64 -8.40 -13.46
CA MET A 97 -7.62 -8.44 -12.37
C MET A 97 -8.76 -9.42 -12.63
N LYS A 98 -9.20 -9.58 -13.90
CA LYS A 98 -10.23 -10.56 -14.29
C LYS A 98 -9.80 -12.01 -14.05
N THR A 99 -8.51 -12.31 -13.91
CA THR A 99 -8.04 -13.66 -13.50
C THR A 99 -8.17 -13.89 -11.99
N GLY A 100 -8.63 -12.89 -11.23
CA GLY A 100 -8.70 -12.95 -9.79
C GLY A 100 -7.38 -12.57 -9.09
N ALA A 101 -6.41 -11.99 -9.80
CA ALA A 101 -5.16 -11.47 -9.22
C ALA A 101 -5.44 -10.39 -8.18
N GLY A 102 -4.58 -10.28 -7.16
CA GLY A 102 -4.67 -9.27 -6.11
C GLY A 102 -4.16 -7.91 -6.56
N PHE A 103 -4.67 -6.83 -5.95
CA PHE A 103 -4.23 -5.47 -6.19
C PHE A 103 -3.94 -4.73 -4.89
N LEU A 104 -2.75 -4.12 -4.78
CA LEU A 104 -2.33 -3.40 -3.59
C LEU A 104 -1.64 -2.09 -3.97
N THR A 105 -2.07 -0.99 -3.37
CA THR A 105 -1.44 0.32 -3.56
C THR A 105 -0.96 0.89 -2.23
N ILE A 106 0.22 1.54 -2.27
CA ILE A 106 0.89 2.12 -1.11
C ILE A 106 1.02 3.63 -1.31
N HIS A 107 0.64 4.38 -0.28
CA HIS A 107 0.75 5.82 -0.14
C HIS A 107 0.08 6.56 -1.31
N TYR A 108 0.78 7.41 -2.03
CA TYR A 108 0.21 8.22 -3.10
C TYR A 108 -0.33 7.38 -4.26
N ALA A 109 0.13 6.13 -4.42
CA ALA A 109 -0.45 5.21 -5.41
C ALA A 109 -1.92 4.82 -5.12
N VAL A 110 -2.52 5.20 -4.00
CA VAL A 110 -3.97 5.06 -3.77
C VAL A 110 -4.80 6.07 -4.56
N GLU A 111 -4.16 7.05 -5.20
CA GLU A 111 -4.81 8.15 -5.93
C GLU A 111 -4.78 7.93 -7.45
N PRO A 112 -5.86 7.47 -8.07
CA PRO A 112 -6.09 7.60 -9.51
C PRO A 112 -6.48 9.05 -9.86
N THR A 113 -6.67 9.37 -11.15
CA THR A 113 -7.36 10.60 -11.53
C THR A 113 -8.88 10.37 -11.53
N THR A 114 -9.66 11.44 -11.31
CA THR A 114 -11.14 11.34 -11.29
C THR A 114 -11.74 10.81 -12.59
N ASN A 115 -11.11 11.08 -13.71
CA ASN A 115 -11.57 10.68 -15.05
C ASN A 115 -10.88 9.43 -15.60
N LYS A 116 -9.86 8.89 -14.91
CA LYS A 116 -9.15 7.66 -15.31
C LYS A 116 -8.68 6.89 -14.09
N GLY A 117 -9.09 5.64 -13.95
CA GLY A 117 -8.68 4.71 -12.91
C GLY A 117 -9.53 4.77 -11.63
N ASN A 118 -10.35 5.79 -11.40
CA ASN A 118 -11.18 5.89 -10.21
C ASN A 118 -12.13 4.68 -10.09
N LYS A 119 -12.86 4.38 -11.16
CA LYS A 119 -13.76 3.23 -11.20
C LYS A 119 -13.00 1.91 -10.98
N GLU A 120 -11.90 1.72 -11.68
CA GLU A 120 -11.09 0.52 -11.59
C GLU A 120 -10.53 0.32 -10.19
N PHE A 121 -10.04 1.37 -9.52
CA PHE A 121 -9.53 1.27 -8.16
C PHE A 121 -10.62 0.96 -7.15
N LEU A 122 -11.81 1.55 -7.31
CA LEU A 122 -12.99 1.17 -6.53
C LEU A 122 -13.36 -0.30 -6.76
N ASP A 123 -13.32 -0.78 -8.00
CA ASP A 123 -13.62 -2.17 -8.35
C ASP A 123 -12.55 -3.16 -7.83
N TRP A 124 -11.26 -2.77 -7.87
CA TRP A 124 -10.16 -3.69 -7.56
C TRP A 124 -9.77 -3.71 -6.09
N GLN A 125 -9.81 -2.57 -5.41
CA GLN A 125 -9.42 -2.46 -3.99
C GLN A 125 -10.47 -1.82 -3.07
N GLY A 126 -11.65 -1.49 -3.59
CA GLY A 126 -12.79 -1.03 -2.81
C GLY A 126 -12.74 0.42 -2.36
N GLY A 127 -11.65 1.13 -2.59
CA GLY A 127 -11.45 2.51 -2.19
C GLY A 127 -10.28 3.17 -2.89
N CYS A 128 -10.29 4.51 -2.97
CA CYS A 128 -9.20 5.31 -3.52
C CYS A 128 -9.24 6.74 -2.96
N PHE A 129 -8.15 7.47 -3.15
CA PHE A 129 -8.14 8.91 -2.96
C PHE A 129 -8.89 9.59 -4.10
N GLU A 130 -9.73 10.55 -3.79
CA GLU A 130 -10.44 11.37 -4.78
C GLU A 130 -10.14 12.84 -4.52
N THR A 131 -9.58 13.53 -5.52
CA THR A 131 -9.30 14.97 -5.46
C THR A 131 -10.57 15.76 -5.10
N HIS A 132 -10.41 16.82 -4.29
CA HIS A 132 -11.49 17.63 -3.70
C HIS A 132 -12.43 16.88 -2.73
N TRP A 133 -12.13 15.63 -2.40
CA TRP A 133 -12.86 14.82 -1.42
C TRP A 133 -11.94 14.32 -0.31
N SER A 134 -10.88 13.61 -0.65
CA SER A 134 -9.88 13.08 0.28
C SER A 134 -8.81 14.13 0.60
N VAL A 135 -8.09 13.95 1.70
CA VAL A 135 -7.07 14.88 2.19
C VAL A 135 -5.78 14.18 2.60
N ASN A 136 -4.65 14.89 2.53
CA ASN A 136 -3.31 14.37 2.76
C ASN A 136 -2.50 15.14 3.83
N PRO A 137 -2.99 15.30 5.06
CA PRO A 137 -2.21 15.95 6.10
C PRO A 137 -1.18 15.03 6.72
N HIS A 138 -0.10 15.61 7.27
CA HIS A 138 0.79 14.90 8.18
C HIS A 138 0.22 14.90 9.59
N TRP A 139 0.06 13.72 10.18
CA TRP A 139 -0.43 13.58 11.54
C TRP A 139 0.04 12.28 12.20
N VAL A 140 -0.10 12.21 13.52
CA VAL A 140 0.24 11.02 14.29
C VAL A 140 -1.04 10.20 14.48
N ALA A 141 -1.10 9.04 13.83
CA ALA A 141 -2.19 8.10 14.02
C ALA A 141 -1.85 7.07 15.11
N ASN A 142 -2.85 6.67 15.88
CA ASN A 142 -2.74 5.72 16.99
C ASN A 142 -3.66 4.52 16.74
N PHE A 143 -3.11 3.45 16.21
CA PHE A 143 -3.82 2.23 15.87
C PHE A 143 -3.90 1.29 17.09
N ASN A 144 -4.72 1.65 18.06
CA ASN A 144 -4.88 0.90 19.32
C ASN A 144 -5.92 -0.23 19.22
N LYS A 145 -6.75 -0.25 18.19
CA LYS A 145 -7.75 -1.29 17.90
C LYS A 145 -7.51 -1.87 16.52
N LEU A 146 -7.14 -3.13 16.47
CA LEU A 146 -6.90 -3.87 15.24
C LEU A 146 -8.00 -4.92 15.04
N PRO A 147 -8.59 -5.06 13.84
CA PRO A 147 -9.60 -6.08 13.57
C PRO A 147 -9.00 -7.48 13.58
N LYS A 148 -9.80 -8.50 13.90
CA LYS A 148 -9.39 -9.89 13.72
C LYS A 148 -9.38 -10.25 12.23
N HIS A 149 -8.24 -10.06 11.58
CA HIS A 149 -8.05 -10.31 10.15
C HIS A 149 -6.67 -10.94 9.88
N PRO A 150 -6.47 -11.71 8.79
CA PRO A 150 -5.14 -12.24 8.46
C PRO A 150 -4.05 -11.15 8.34
N ILE A 151 -4.39 -9.96 7.84
CA ILE A 151 -3.45 -8.84 7.70
C ILE A 151 -2.93 -8.34 9.05
N THR A 152 -3.72 -8.46 10.12
CA THR A 152 -3.32 -8.01 11.47
C THR A 152 -2.68 -9.10 12.33
N ARG A 153 -2.42 -10.28 11.77
CA ARG A 153 -1.73 -11.36 12.51
C ARG A 153 -0.35 -10.93 12.95
N GLY A 154 -0.07 -11.04 14.24
CA GLY A 154 1.19 -10.65 14.85
C GLY A 154 1.51 -9.16 14.81
N VAL A 155 0.57 -8.32 14.36
CA VAL A 155 0.66 -6.86 14.46
C VAL A 155 0.19 -6.43 15.84
N LYS A 156 1.00 -5.64 16.52
CA LYS A 156 0.66 -5.03 17.81
C LYS A 156 0.10 -3.63 17.59
N PRO A 157 -0.70 -3.08 18.53
CA PRO A 157 -1.06 -1.68 18.52
C PRO A 157 0.18 -0.78 18.41
N PHE A 158 0.12 0.24 17.55
CA PHE A 158 1.24 1.15 17.35
C PHE A 158 0.77 2.58 17.06
N LYS A 159 1.66 3.53 17.31
CA LYS A 159 1.45 4.95 17.06
C LYS A 159 2.58 5.47 16.19
N ILE A 160 2.26 6.16 15.09
CA ILE A 160 3.26 6.60 14.13
C ILE A 160 2.82 7.86 13.38
N LYS A 161 3.77 8.77 13.15
CA LYS A 161 3.55 9.95 12.30
C LYS A 161 3.85 9.63 10.85
N ASP A 162 2.88 9.92 9.98
CA ASP A 162 3.07 9.86 8.52
C ASP A 162 2.19 10.92 7.84
N GLU A 163 2.27 11.04 6.53
CA GLU A 163 1.28 11.73 5.71
C GLU A 163 0.10 10.74 5.47
N TRP A 164 -0.70 10.53 6.50
CA TRP A 164 -1.83 9.63 6.42
C TRP A 164 -2.98 10.28 5.66
N TYR A 165 -3.27 9.81 4.45
CA TYR A 165 -4.44 10.25 3.69
C TYR A 165 -5.69 9.70 4.33
N PHE A 166 -6.74 10.50 4.36
CA PHE A 166 -8.01 10.06 4.90
C PHE A 166 -9.21 10.68 4.17
N HIS A 167 -10.43 10.39 4.64
CA HIS A 167 -11.67 10.69 3.95
C HIS A 167 -11.67 10.11 2.54
N MET A 168 -11.27 8.84 2.45
CA MET A 168 -11.14 8.14 1.18
C MET A 168 -12.51 7.94 0.53
N ARG A 169 -12.54 7.85 -0.80
CA ARG A 169 -13.72 7.41 -1.53
C ARG A 169 -13.79 5.88 -1.44
N PHE A 170 -14.87 5.35 -0.87
CA PHE A 170 -15.15 3.91 -0.81
C PHE A 170 -16.35 3.55 -1.67
N ARG A 171 -16.44 2.30 -2.11
CA ARG A 171 -17.63 1.79 -2.77
C ARG A 171 -18.81 1.81 -1.82
N SER A 172 -19.90 2.48 -2.23
CA SER A 172 -21.14 2.56 -1.43
C SER A 172 -22.01 1.30 -1.55
N ASP A 173 -21.94 0.63 -2.71
CA ASP A 173 -22.75 -0.55 -3.06
C ASP A 173 -22.23 -1.86 -2.45
N ASN A 174 -21.03 -1.85 -1.85
CA ASN A 174 -20.36 -3.06 -1.41
C ASN A 174 -19.52 -2.87 -0.15
N MET A 175 -19.97 -1.99 0.75
CA MET A 175 -19.26 -1.71 2.01
C MET A 175 -19.11 -2.94 2.92
N GLY A 176 -20.00 -3.94 2.83
CA GLY A 176 -19.88 -5.18 3.60
C GLY A 176 -18.69 -6.06 3.25
N LYS A 177 -18.07 -5.85 2.08
CA LYS A 177 -16.85 -6.56 1.64
C LYS A 177 -15.58 -5.76 1.92
N LEU A 178 -15.71 -4.48 2.33
CA LEU A 178 -14.62 -3.61 2.74
C LEU A 178 -14.40 -3.78 4.24
N ILE A 179 -13.15 -4.04 4.62
CA ILE A 179 -12.74 -4.28 6.00
C ILE A 179 -11.69 -3.22 6.35
N PRO A 180 -12.01 -2.25 7.23
CA PRO A 180 -11.02 -1.34 7.78
C PRO A 180 -9.93 -2.12 8.53
N ILE A 181 -8.67 -1.87 8.21
CA ILE A 181 -7.52 -2.53 8.83
C ILE A 181 -6.83 -1.60 9.81
N LEU A 182 -6.54 -0.36 9.40
CA LEU A 182 -6.03 0.69 10.27
C LEU A 182 -6.98 1.87 10.22
N SER A 183 -7.43 2.31 11.39
CA SER A 183 -8.34 3.43 11.53
C SER A 183 -8.02 4.23 12.79
N ASP A 184 -8.17 5.55 12.69
CA ASP A 184 -8.07 6.45 13.84
C ASP A 184 -8.93 7.70 13.60
N VAL A 185 -9.15 8.49 14.64
CA VAL A 185 -9.82 9.78 14.56
C VAL A 185 -8.78 10.85 14.26
N ALA A 186 -8.90 11.49 13.09
CA ALA A 186 -7.97 12.53 12.68
C ALA A 186 -8.11 13.77 13.59
N PRO A 187 -7.00 14.33 14.11
CA PRO A 187 -7.05 15.53 14.95
C PRO A 187 -7.56 16.74 14.18
N LYS A 188 -8.24 17.69 14.85
CA LYS A 188 -8.76 18.92 14.22
C LYS A 188 -7.69 19.76 13.53
N GLU A 189 -6.44 19.67 14.01
CA GLU A 189 -5.26 20.33 13.45
C GLU A 189 -4.95 19.90 12.01
N THR A 190 -5.43 18.74 11.57
CA THR A 190 -5.29 18.26 10.19
C THR A 190 -6.05 19.14 9.20
N MET A 191 -7.03 19.93 9.67
CA MET A 191 -7.88 20.81 8.86
C MET A 191 -7.41 22.27 8.85
N LYS A 192 -6.14 22.57 9.18
CA LYS A 192 -5.61 23.96 9.18
C LYS A 192 -5.44 24.55 7.78
N ARG A 193 -5.23 23.70 6.76
CA ARG A 193 -5.13 24.15 5.37
C ARG A 193 -6.52 24.57 4.85
N GLY A 194 -6.57 25.55 3.94
CA GLY A 194 -7.79 25.93 3.23
C GLY A 194 -8.35 24.78 2.37
N ASP A 195 -9.54 24.98 1.82
CA ASP A 195 -10.13 23.99 0.90
C ASP A 195 -9.34 23.92 -0.41
N GLY A 196 -9.25 22.74 -0.99
CA GLY A 196 -8.46 22.48 -2.18
C GLY A 196 -8.41 21.00 -2.55
N ALA A 197 -7.73 20.70 -3.64
CA ALA A 197 -7.70 19.36 -4.23
C ALA A 197 -7.29 18.24 -3.25
N HIS A 198 -6.38 18.56 -2.30
CA HIS A 198 -5.82 17.58 -1.33
C HIS A 198 -5.85 18.10 0.11
N SER A 199 -6.46 19.25 0.39
CA SER A 199 -6.26 19.94 1.67
C SER A 199 -7.50 20.09 2.55
N GLY A 200 -8.68 20.11 1.97
CA GLY A 200 -9.93 20.24 2.71
C GLY A 200 -11.13 20.43 1.82
N ASN A 201 -12.29 20.22 2.39
CA ASN A 201 -13.62 20.52 1.84
C ASN A 201 -14.65 20.48 2.98
N PRO A 202 -15.89 20.98 2.78
CA PRO A 202 -16.91 21.00 3.82
C PRO A 202 -17.23 19.63 4.41
N ALA A 203 -17.23 18.56 3.60
CA ALA A 203 -17.58 17.21 4.04
C ALA A 203 -16.53 16.65 5.00
N VAL A 204 -15.23 16.69 4.64
CA VAL A 204 -14.16 16.20 5.52
C VAL A 204 -14.05 17.03 6.80
N ARG A 205 -14.27 18.35 6.74
CA ARG A 205 -14.28 19.19 7.95
C ARG A 205 -15.40 18.80 8.91
N LYS A 206 -16.60 18.50 8.38
CA LYS A 206 -17.71 17.99 9.16
C LYS A 206 -17.38 16.65 9.81
N ALA A 207 -16.81 15.72 9.06
CA ALA A 207 -16.39 14.39 9.55
C ALA A 207 -15.36 14.49 10.68
N VAL A 208 -14.32 15.33 10.50
CA VAL A 208 -13.30 15.56 11.53
C VAL A 208 -13.87 16.25 12.78
N ALA A 209 -14.75 17.25 12.61
CA ALA A 209 -15.41 17.92 13.70
C ALA A 209 -16.30 16.97 14.53
N ALA A 210 -16.96 16.01 13.86
CA ALA A 210 -17.78 14.97 14.48
C ALA A 210 -16.95 13.84 15.14
N GLY A 211 -15.62 13.83 14.97
CA GLY A 211 -14.76 12.76 15.50
C GLY A 211 -14.96 11.43 14.77
N GLU A 212 -15.34 11.45 13.51
CA GLU A 212 -15.52 10.24 12.71
C GLU A 212 -14.20 9.51 12.49
N SER A 213 -14.22 8.19 12.71
CA SER A 213 -13.07 7.34 12.47
C SER A 213 -12.72 7.31 10.97
N GLN A 214 -11.45 7.57 10.65
CA GLN A 214 -10.92 7.60 9.30
C GLN A 214 -10.16 6.31 9.01
N HIS A 215 -10.49 5.66 7.89
CA HIS A 215 -9.83 4.42 7.48
C HIS A 215 -8.65 4.76 6.57
N VAL A 216 -7.44 4.51 7.07
CA VAL A 216 -6.17 4.81 6.38
C VAL A 216 -5.51 3.57 5.79
N ALA A 217 -5.99 2.38 6.15
CA ALA A 217 -5.70 1.12 5.46
C ALA A 217 -6.94 0.24 5.47
N TRP A 218 -7.24 -0.39 4.35
CA TRP A 218 -8.42 -1.23 4.18
C TRP A 218 -8.16 -2.43 3.30
N ALA A 219 -8.85 -3.53 3.59
CA ALA A 219 -8.90 -4.73 2.78
C ALA A 219 -10.25 -4.81 2.06
N TYR A 220 -10.25 -5.35 0.86
CA TYR A 220 -11.43 -5.52 0.04
C TYR A 220 -11.48 -6.90 -0.60
N ARG A 221 -12.64 -7.54 -0.60
CA ARG A 221 -12.87 -8.82 -1.28
C ARG A 221 -13.78 -8.58 -2.48
N ARG A 222 -13.26 -8.84 -3.67
CA ARG A 222 -14.04 -8.76 -4.90
C ARG A 222 -14.96 -9.97 -5.06
N GLU A 223 -15.99 -9.82 -5.88
CA GLU A 223 -16.94 -10.92 -6.17
C GLU A 223 -16.30 -12.06 -6.96
N ASP A 224 -15.35 -11.72 -7.84
CA ASP A 224 -14.55 -12.70 -8.59
C ASP A 224 -13.54 -13.48 -7.72
N GLY A 225 -13.56 -13.27 -6.41
CA GLY A 225 -12.63 -13.89 -5.47
C GLY A 225 -11.25 -13.22 -5.41
N GLY A 226 -11.01 -12.16 -6.19
CA GLY A 226 -9.82 -11.32 -6.07
C GLY A 226 -9.81 -10.53 -4.76
N ARG A 227 -8.66 -9.97 -4.39
CA ARG A 227 -8.49 -9.21 -3.15
C ARG A 227 -7.75 -7.91 -3.43
N GLY A 228 -8.22 -6.85 -2.79
CA GLY A 228 -7.59 -5.54 -2.86
C GLY A 228 -7.15 -5.04 -1.49
N PHE A 229 -6.15 -4.17 -1.47
CA PHE A 229 -5.71 -3.50 -0.25
C PHE A 229 -5.17 -2.11 -0.59
N GLY A 230 -5.65 -1.09 0.11
CA GLY A 230 -5.12 0.26 0.07
C GLY A 230 -4.45 0.60 1.39
N PHE A 231 -3.30 1.27 1.31
CA PHE A 231 -2.51 1.69 2.47
C PHE A 231 -1.99 3.11 2.24
N THR A 232 -2.47 4.08 3.02
CA THR A 232 -2.18 5.50 2.78
C THR A 232 -0.89 6.00 3.44
N GLY A 233 -0.30 5.24 4.36
CA GLY A 233 1.03 5.55 4.91
C GLY A 233 2.16 5.22 3.95
N GLY A 234 3.38 5.63 4.32
CA GLY A 234 4.59 5.37 3.52
C GLY A 234 5.19 6.61 2.87
N HIS A 235 4.73 7.81 3.22
CA HIS A 235 5.41 9.05 2.86
C HIS A 235 6.82 9.09 3.43
N ASN A 236 6.92 8.83 4.73
CA ASN A 236 8.21 8.82 5.43
C ASN A 236 8.85 7.43 5.33
N HIS A 237 9.93 7.34 4.56
CA HIS A 237 10.62 6.08 4.30
C HIS A 237 11.13 5.40 5.58
N LEU A 238 11.56 6.17 6.58
CA LEU A 238 12.07 5.61 7.83
C LEU A 238 10.99 4.88 8.65
N ASN A 239 9.71 5.10 8.36
CA ASN A 239 8.61 4.37 8.98
C ASN A 239 8.64 2.87 8.68
N TRP A 240 9.30 2.45 7.59
CA TRP A 240 9.54 1.02 7.33
C TRP A 240 10.42 0.34 8.39
N GLY A 241 11.11 1.10 9.24
CA GLY A 241 11.81 0.61 10.42
C GLY A 241 10.88 0.15 11.56
N ASN A 242 9.63 0.64 11.59
CA ASN A 242 8.63 0.17 12.56
C ASN A 242 8.10 -1.21 12.16
N ASP A 243 8.24 -2.19 13.06
CA ASP A 243 7.91 -3.58 12.78
C ASP A 243 6.42 -3.80 12.51
N ASP A 244 5.53 -3.13 13.22
CA ASP A 244 4.08 -3.30 13.11
C ASP A 244 3.53 -2.60 11.86
N PHE A 245 4.05 -1.42 11.53
CA PHE A 245 3.78 -0.72 10.27
C PHE A 245 4.18 -1.59 9.07
N ARG A 246 5.42 -2.08 9.06
CA ARG A 246 5.95 -2.92 7.99
C ARG A 246 5.22 -4.26 7.89
N LYS A 247 4.99 -4.93 9.03
CA LYS A 247 4.29 -6.23 9.11
C LYS A 247 2.87 -6.14 8.54
N THR A 248 2.16 -5.04 8.79
CA THR A 248 0.83 -4.82 8.22
C THR A 248 0.87 -4.91 6.68
N VAL A 249 1.82 -4.26 6.05
CA VAL A 249 1.94 -4.27 4.58
C VAL A 249 2.44 -5.62 4.07
N LEU A 250 3.42 -6.25 4.72
CA LEU A 250 3.91 -7.58 4.34
C LEU A 250 2.79 -8.65 4.42
N ASN A 251 2.00 -8.63 5.49
CA ASN A 251 0.83 -9.50 5.62
C ASN A 251 -0.22 -9.22 4.55
N ALA A 252 -0.45 -7.94 4.20
CA ALA A 252 -1.38 -7.56 3.16
C ALA A 252 -0.94 -8.07 1.79
N ILE A 253 0.35 -8.02 1.47
CA ILE A 253 0.91 -8.56 0.23
C ILE A 253 0.62 -10.07 0.12
N LEU A 254 0.86 -10.84 1.18
CA LEU A 254 0.51 -12.25 1.20
C LEU A 254 -1.00 -12.45 1.02
N TRP A 255 -1.80 -11.66 1.74
CA TRP A 255 -3.24 -11.81 1.72
C TRP A 255 -3.83 -11.49 0.33
N VAL A 256 -3.41 -10.43 -0.35
CA VAL A 256 -3.91 -10.12 -1.70
C VAL A 256 -3.47 -11.16 -2.73
N ALA A 257 -2.27 -11.74 -2.58
CA ALA A 257 -1.78 -12.85 -3.40
C ALA A 257 -2.46 -14.20 -3.06
N LYS A 258 -3.43 -14.24 -2.13
CA LYS A 258 -4.09 -15.45 -1.62
C LYS A 258 -3.14 -16.46 -1.01
N ALA A 259 -1.94 -16.04 -0.63
CA ALA A 259 -1.02 -16.84 0.16
C ALA A 259 -1.46 -16.89 1.64
N LYS A 260 -1.06 -17.94 2.35
CA LYS A 260 -1.36 -18.09 3.78
C LYS A 260 -0.52 -17.10 4.59
N VAL A 261 -1.16 -16.16 5.28
CA VAL A 261 -0.46 -15.31 6.26
C VAL A 261 -0.13 -16.15 7.50
N PRO A 262 1.14 -16.19 7.96
CA PRO A 262 1.52 -16.90 9.18
C PRO A 262 0.74 -16.41 10.42
N LYS A 263 0.64 -17.24 11.47
CA LYS A 263 -0.09 -16.90 12.70
C LYS A 263 0.47 -15.63 13.36
N GLU A 264 1.80 -15.49 13.38
CA GLU A 264 2.52 -14.36 13.96
C GLU A 264 2.89 -13.28 12.90
N GLY A 265 2.24 -13.31 11.73
CA GLY A 265 2.56 -12.45 10.60
C GLY A 265 3.86 -12.83 9.91
N VAL A 266 4.23 -12.07 8.87
CA VAL A 266 5.51 -12.25 8.17
C VAL A 266 6.65 -11.78 9.09
N PRO A 267 7.59 -12.66 9.44
CA PRO A 267 8.78 -12.25 10.20
C PRO A 267 9.67 -11.38 9.31
N SER A 268 10.19 -10.30 9.85
CA SER A 268 11.13 -9.44 9.14
C SER A 268 12.01 -8.69 10.13
N LYS A 269 13.28 -8.49 9.75
CA LYS A 269 14.22 -7.65 10.48
C LYS A 269 14.76 -6.60 9.51
N VAL A 270 14.75 -5.36 9.93
CA VAL A 270 15.25 -4.23 9.15
C VAL A 270 16.26 -3.47 10.00
N THR A 271 17.46 -3.30 9.48
CA THR A 271 18.54 -2.54 10.11
C THR A 271 18.52 -1.09 9.65
N LYS A 272 19.33 -0.26 10.28
CA LYS A 272 19.53 1.12 9.84
C LYS A 272 20.13 1.17 8.42
N GLU A 273 21.06 0.27 8.12
CA GLU A 273 21.69 0.14 6.81
C GLU A 273 20.66 -0.22 5.74
N ASP A 274 19.73 -1.12 6.03
CA ASP A 274 18.63 -1.47 5.13
C ASP A 274 17.75 -0.24 4.80
N LEU A 275 17.46 0.62 5.79
CA LEU A 275 16.65 1.82 5.61
C LEU A 275 17.34 2.90 4.77
N TYR A 276 18.67 2.90 4.72
CA TYR A 276 19.43 3.86 3.92
C TYR A 276 19.96 3.25 2.61
N ALA A 277 19.68 1.98 2.36
CA ALA A 277 20.02 1.33 1.10
C ALA A 277 19.04 1.74 -0.02
N ASN A 278 19.55 1.86 -1.24
CA ASN A 278 18.77 2.09 -2.46
C ASN A 278 17.93 3.38 -2.48
N LEU A 279 18.23 4.33 -1.60
CA LEU A 279 17.56 5.62 -1.62
C LEU A 279 17.76 6.31 -2.98
N ASP A 280 16.73 6.98 -3.43
CA ASP A 280 16.81 7.79 -4.66
C ASP A 280 17.79 8.95 -4.45
N GLY A 281 18.93 8.91 -5.16
CA GLY A 281 19.96 9.93 -5.06
C GLY A 281 19.42 11.32 -5.44
N ARG A 282 19.66 12.36 -4.62
CA ARG A 282 19.30 13.73 -4.99
C ARG A 282 20.07 14.16 -6.26
N ARG A 283 19.36 14.60 -7.25
CA ARG A 283 19.94 15.49 -8.24
C ARG A 283 20.17 16.87 -7.56
N GLY A 284 21.41 17.12 -7.16
CA GLY A 284 21.85 18.43 -6.68
C GLY A 284 21.76 18.67 -5.17
N LYS A 285 22.94 18.77 -4.54
CA LYS A 285 23.37 19.10 -3.18
C LYS A 285 23.44 17.93 -2.20
N LYS A 286 24.67 17.43 -2.01
CA LYS A 286 25.02 16.69 -0.79
C LYS A 286 24.65 17.53 0.42
N PRO A 287 23.98 16.96 1.47
CA PRO A 287 23.86 17.66 2.74
C PRO A 287 25.29 17.95 3.26
N ALA A 288 25.54 19.19 3.68
CA ALA A 288 26.75 19.50 4.41
C ALA A 288 26.78 18.61 5.66
N PRO A 289 27.97 18.04 6.03
CA PRO A 289 28.10 17.32 7.27
C PRO A 289 27.72 18.29 8.41
N LYS A 290 26.78 17.87 9.26
CA LYS A 290 26.53 18.60 10.51
C LYS A 290 27.82 18.51 11.32
N SER A 291 28.46 19.66 11.55
CA SER A 291 29.54 19.80 12.51
C SER A 291 29.10 19.29 13.88
N ALA A 292 29.98 18.52 14.51
CA ALA A 292 29.80 17.92 15.82
C ALA A 292 29.54 18.99 16.89
#